data_2abe912af3967ef465899a86db97a5ae
#
_entry.id   2abe912af3967ef465899a86db97a5ae
#
_cell.length_a   1.000
_cell.length_b   1.000
_cell.length_c   1.000
_cell.angle_alpha   90.00
_cell.angle_beta   90.00
_cell.angle_gamma   90.00
#
_symmetry.space_group_name_H-M   'P 1'
#
loop_
_entity.id
_entity.type
_entity.pdbx_description
1 polymer ?
#
loop_
_entity_poly.entity_id
_entity_poly.type
_entity_poly.pdbx_seq_one_letter_code
_entity_poly.pdbx_strand_id
1 'polypeptide(L)'
;ADLITLGPGSLYTSLITNLLVRGVPEALAASKATRVYVCNLMTQANESLGLTASQHIERILEHAGSPARPIFDYALINTSPISPMLLEKYAAEGQSPIEADLDRVRALGVEPITGAFVHEGDLLRHDYDKVTERLLQLGLNAHR
;
A
#
# COMPACT_ATOMS: atom_id res chain seq x y z
N ALA A 1 1.80 2.67 19.87
CA ALA A 1 1.85 3.49 18.66
C ALA A 1 0.46 4.05 18.36
N ASP A 2 0.41 5.21 17.75
CA ASP A 2 -0.82 5.89 17.33
C ASP A 2 -1.09 5.65 15.84
N LEU A 3 -0.03 5.46 15.08
CA LEU A 3 -0.05 5.14 13.66
C LEU A 3 0.96 4.04 13.37
N ILE A 4 0.56 3.05 12.60
CA ILE A 4 1.43 1.99 12.08
C ILE A 4 1.29 1.97 10.56
N THR A 5 2.40 2.00 9.84
CA THR A 5 2.42 1.92 8.39
C THR A 5 3.11 0.63 7.92
N LEU A 6 2.59 0.04 6.87
CA LEU A 6 3.25 -1.00 6.09
C LEU A 6 3.54 -0.45 4.69
N GLY A 7 4.81 -0.38 4.33
CA GLY A 7 5.24 0.17 3.05
C GLY A 7 5.48 1.69 3.08
N PRO A 8 5.82 2.27 1.90
CA PRO A 8 5.97 1.56 0.63
C PRO A 8 7.21 0.66 0.58
N GLY A 9 7.18 -0.34 -0.26
CA GLY A 9 8.28 -1.30 -0.43
C GLY A 9 7.88 -2.48 -1.30
N SER A 10 8.86 -3.27 -1.72
CA SER A 10 8.63 -4.48 -2.51
C SER A 10 7.70 -5.44 -1.78
N LEU A 11 6.68 -5.93 -2.48
CA LEU A 11 5.58 -6.71 -1.90
C LEU A 11 6.07 -7.90 -1.08
N TYR A 12 6.87 -8.78 -1.67
CA TYR A 12 7.35 -9.99 -1.01
C TYR A 12 8.60 -9.77 -0.20
N THR A 13 9.59 -9.07 -0.74
CA THR A 13 10.92 -8.96 -0.11
C THR A 13 11.01 -7.92 1.00
N SER A 14 10.11 -6.91 1.00
CA SER A 14 10.15 -5.84 2.00
C SER A 14 8.92 -5.81 2.92
N LEU A 15 7.74 -6.17 2.41
CA LEU A 15 6.50 -6.05 3.18
C LEU A 15 6.08 -7.39 3.80
N ILE A 16 5.85 -8.40 2.99
CA ILE A 16 5.34 -9.71 3.44
C ILE A 16 6.33 -10.39 4.41
N THR A 17 7.62 -10.24 4.19
CA THR A 17 8.65 -10.80 5.08
C THR A 17 8.47 -10.40 6.54
N ASN A 18 8.00 -9.19 6.83
CA ASN A 18 7.73 -8.74 8.19
C ASN A 18 6.55 -9.49 8.83
N LEU A 19 5.58 -9.90 8.02
CA LEU A 19 4.39 -10.62 8.49
C LEU A 19 4.65 -12.12 8.74
N LEU A 20 5.76 -12.64 8.23
CA LEU A 20 6.17 -14.03 8.46
C LEU A 20 6.79 -14.22 9.86
N VAL A 21 7.15 -13.14 10.52
CA VAL A 21 7.65 -13.20 11.91
C VAL A 21 6.49 -13.51 12.84
N ARG A 22 6.64 -14.60 13.62
CA ARG A 22 5.61 -15.05 14.56
C ARG A 22 5.17 -13.94 15.51
N GLY A 23 3.87 -13.71 15.61
CA GLY A 23 3.26 -12.74 16.51
C GLY A 23 3.12 -11.34 15.92
N VAL A 24 3.73 -11.03 14.76
CA VAL A 24 3.57 -9.71 14.12
C VAL A 24 2.15 -9.49 13.61
N PRO A 25 1.52 -10.41 12.85
CA PRO A 25 0.13 -10.23 12.42
C PRO A 25 -0.84 -10.07 13.59
N GLU A 26 -0.67 -10.87 14.64
CA GLU A 26 -1.51 -10.83 15.83
C GLU A 26 -1.33 -9.51 16.60
N ALA A 27 -0.11 -9.03 16.70
CA ALA A 27 0.20 -7.74 17.34
C ALA A 27 -0.41 -6.57 16.55
N LEU A 28 -0.34 -6.61 15.23
CA LEU A 28 -1.01 -5.63 14.36
C LEU A 28 -2.52 -5.66 14.54
N ALA A 29 -3.13 -6.84 14.53
CA ALA A 29 -4.57 -7.01 14.72
C ALA A 29 -5.05 -6.54 16.10
N ALA A 30 -4.24 -6.75 17.14
CA ALA A 30 -4.55 -6.34 18.52
C ALA A 30 -4.29 -4.86 18.78
N SER A 31 -3.51 -4.19 17.94
CA SER A 31 -3.15 -2.78 18.13
C SER A 31 -4.38 -1.87 18.02
N LYS A 32 -4.39 -0.81 18.84
CA LYS A 32 -5.37 0.29 18.77
C LYS A 32 -4.93 1.42 17.84
N ALA A 33 -3.71 1.34 17.31
CA ALA A 33 -3.19 2.31 16.35
C ALA A 33 -4.00 2.31 15.05
N THR A 34 -4.05 3.44 14.37
CA THR A 34 -4.46 3.50 12.97
C THR A 34 -3.43 2.77 12.11
N ARG A 35 -3.85 1.80 11.29
CA ARG A 35 -2.96 0.95 10.50
C ARG A 35 -3.19 1.22 9.02
N VAL A 36 -2.13 1.62 8.33
CA VAL A 36 -2.20 2.06 6.93
C VAL A 36 -1.21 1.28 6.07
N TYR A 37 -1.71 0.64 5.03
CA TYR A 37 -0.89 0.13 3.94
C TYR A 37 -0.62 1.24 2.93
N VAL A 38 0.63 1.46 2.57
CA VAL A 38 1.01 2.38 1.49
C VAL A 38 1.29 1.57 0.23
N CYS A 39 0.36 1.62 -0.72
CA CYS A 39 0.43 0.85 -1.95
C CYS A 39 1.54 1.36 -2.86
N ASN A 40 2.24 0.46 -3.51
CA ASN A 40 3.24 0.81 -4.52
C ASN A 40 2.58 1.54 -5.70
N LEU A 41 3.40 2.32 -6.43
CA LEU A 41 2.95 3.06 -7.61
C LEU A 41 2.92 2.19 -8.86
N MET A 42 3.91 1.31 -8.98
CA MET A 42 4.15 0.46 -10.13
C MET A 42 4.29 -1.00 -9.72
N THR A 43 3.89 -1.90 -10.61
CA THR A 43 4.20 -3.32 -10.46
C THR A 43 5.70 -3.57 -10.64
N GLN A 44 6.20 -4.67 -10.07
CA GLN A 44 7.58 -5.12 -10.24
C GLN A 44 7.59 -6.39 -11.09
N ALA A 45 8.39 -6.41 -12.16
CA ALA A 45 8.39 -7.47 -13.15
C ALA A 45 8.56 -8.88 -12.58
N ASN A 46 9.33 -9.04 -11.50
CA ASN A 46 9.65 -10.33 -10.90
C ASN A 46 8.82 -10.67 -9.64
N GLU A 47 7.99 -9.76 -9.15
CA GLU A 47 7.25 -9.97 -7.90
C GLU A 47 5.74 -9.80 -8.05
N SER A 48 5.31 -8.68 -8.63
CA SER A 48 3.91 -8.24 -8.58
C SER A 48 3.34 -7.88 -9.94
N LEU A 49 3.92 -8.44 -11.01
CA LEU A 49 3.48 -8.15 -12.38
C LEU A 49 1.98 -8.42 -12.56
N GLY A 50 1.28 -7.40 -13.04
CA GLY A 50 -0.16 -7.47 -13.33
C GLY A 50 -1.08 -7.47 -12.11
N LEU A 51 -0.55 -7.39 -10.89
CA LEU A 51 -1.40 -7.31 -9.70
C LEU A 51 -2.02 -5.92 -9.55
N THR A 52 -3.33 -5.89 -9.26
CA THR A 52 -4.07 -4.68 -8.91
C THR A 52 -3.83 -4.30 -7.44
N ALA A 53 -4.33 -3.14 -7.01
CA ALA A 53 -4.23 -2.71 -5.61
C ALA A 53 -4.88 -3.71 -4.65
N SER A 54 -6.07 -4.21 -4.96
CA SER A 54 -6.74 -5.23 -4.15
C SER A 54 -5.93 -6.52 -4.07
N GLN A 55 -5.34 -6.95 -5.18
CA GLN A 55 -4.54 -8.17 -5.23
C GLN A 55 -3.24 -8.05 -4.41
N HIS A 56 -2.61 -6.86 -4.36
CA HIS A 56 -1.51 -6.61 -3.44
C HIS A 56 -1.95 -6.80 -1.98
N ILE A 57 -3.10 -6.24 -1.62
CA ILE A 57 -3.67 -6.37 -0.27
C ILE A 57 -4.02 -7.83 0.03
N GLU A 58 -4.64 -8.55 -0.90
CA GLU A 58 -4.95 -9.97 -0.76
C GLU A 58 -3.70 -10.80 -0.45
N ARG A 59 -2.60 -10.58 -1.20
CA ARG A 59 -1.33 -11.27 -0.96
C ARG A 59 -0.77 -10.99 0.44
N ILE A 60 -0.85 -9.74 0.88
CA ILE A 60 -0.42 -9.36 2.23
C ILE A 60 -1.28 -10.05 3.28
N LEU A 61 -2.60 -10.04 3.14
CA LEU A 61 -3.53 -10.66 4.08
C LEU A 61 -3.39 -12.18 4.12
N GLU A 62 -3.19 -12.84 3.00
CA GLU A 62 -2.92 -14.29 2.91
C GLU A 62 -1.69 -14.69 3.75
N HIS A 63 -0.61 -13.92 3.68
CA HIS A 63 0.62 -14.18 4.43
C HIS A 63 0.54 -13.74 5.90
N ALA A 64 -0.39 -12.89 6.25
CA ALA A 64 -0.69 -12.57 7.63
C ALA A 64 -1.46 -13.70 8.35
N GLY A 65 -1.91 -14.69 7.62
CA GLY A 65 -2.76 -15.76 8.16
C GLY A 65 -4.19 -15.29 8.38
N SER A 66 -4.80 -15.75 9.46
CA SER A 66 -6.18 -15.39 9.82
C SER A 66 -6.22 -14.77 11.21
N PRO A 67 -5.68 -13.56 11.42
CA PRO A 67 -5.81 -12.90 12.70
C PRO A 67 -7.29 -12.60 12.99
N ALA A 68 -7.66 -12.55 14.26
CA ALA A 68 -9.05 -12.33 14.69
C ALA A 68 -9.61 -10.97 14.26
N ARG A 69 -8.75 -10.03 13.90
CA ARG A 69 -9.09 -8.69 13.41
C ARG A 69 -8.25 -8.36 12.17
N PRO A 70 -8.75 -7.50 11.26
CA PRO A 70 -7.95 -7.01 10.13
C PRO A 70 -6.66 -6.35 10.59
N ILE A 71 -5.59 -6.50 9.79
CA ILE A 71 -4.27 -5.89 10.09
C ILE A 71 -4.14 -4.46 9.52
N PHE A 72 -5.05 -4.04 8.63
CA PHE A 72 -5.14 -2.69 8.09
C PHE A 72 -6.52 -2.09 8.30
N ASP A 73 -6.56 -0.77 8.50
CA ASP A 73 -7.77 0.04 8.47
C ASP A 73 -7.89 0.74 7.11
N TYR A 74 -6.77 1.21 6.56
CA TYR A 74 -6.69 2.01 5.34
C TYR A 74 -5.63 1.50 4.38
N ALA A 75 -5.82 1.78 3.09
CA ALA A 75 -4.81 1.65 2.05
C ALA A 75 -4.64 2.98 1.32
N LEU A 76 -3.44 3.53 1.34
CA LEU A 76 -3.09 4.75 0.59
C LEU A 76 -2.76 4.37 -0.84
N ILE A 77 -3.55 4.82 -1.80
CA ILE A 77 -3.49 4.40 -3.20
C ILE A 77 -3.41 5.64 -4.10
N ASN A 78 -2.35 5.71 -4.92
CA ASN A 78 -2.25 6.77 -5.92
C ASN A 78 -3.29 6.59 -7.01
N THR A 79 -4.04 7.65 -7.30
CA THR A 79 -5.02 7.69 -8.39
C THR A 79 -4.74 8.80 -9.40
N SER A 80 -3.64 9.55 -9.22
CA SER A 80 -3.23 10.52 -10.22
C SER A 80 -2.57 9.83 -11.42
N PRO A 81 -2.79 10.37 -12.63
CA PRO A 81 -2.15 9.85 -13.83
C PRO A 81 -0.64 10.02 -13.78
N ILE A 82 0.08 9.14 -14.47
CA ILE A 82 1.52 9.18 -14.68
C ILE A 82 1.77 9.64 -16.12
N SER A 83 2.79 10.46 -16.32
CA SER A 83 3.11 10.98 -17.65
C SER A 83 3.41 9.87 -18.65
N PRO A 84 3.02 10.02 -19.93
CA PRO A 84 3.25 9.01 -20.96
C PRO A 84 4.74 8.66 -21.11
N MET A 85 5.64 9.61 -20.97
CA MET A 85 7.08 9.39 -21.06
C MET A 85 7.59 8.42 -19.98
N LEU A 86 7.14 8.58 -18.74
CA LEU A 86 7.49 7.67 -17.65
C LEU A 86 6.82 6.31 -17.81
N LEU A 87 5.57 6.27 -18.26
CA LEU A 87 4.87 5.01 -18.55
C LEU A 87 5.63 4.18 -19.57
N GLU A 88 6.08 4.81 -20.66
CA GLU A 88 6.87 4.13 -21.71
C GLU A 88 8.20 3.62 -21.18
N LYS A 89 8.92 4.45 -20.39
CA LYS A 89 10.17 4.07 -19.74
C LYS A 89 10.02 2.84 -18.85
N TYR A 90 9.01 2.79 -18.02
CA TYR A 90 8.76 1.67 -17.12
C TYR A 90 8.23 0.43 -17.86
N ALA A 91 7.42 0.62 -18.92
CA ALA A 91 6.93 -0.46 -19.75
C ALA A 91 8.07 -1.23 -20.43
N ALA A 92 9.17 -0.54 -20.81
CA ALA A 92 10.37 -1.17 -21.36
C ALA A 92 11.04 -2.13 -20.35
N GLU A 93 10.83 -1.93 -19.05
CA GLU A 93 11.32 -2.79 -17.97
C GLU A 93 10.25 -3.81 -17.50
N GLY A 94 9.14 -3.94 -18.21
CA GLY A 94 8.05 -4.85 -17.87
C GLY A 94 7.23 -4.40 -16.66
N GLN A 95 7.25 -3.12 -16.34
CA GLN A 95 6.50 -2.54 -15.21
C GLN A 95 5.30 -1.72 -15.71
N SER A 96 4.22 -1.75 -14.95
CA SER A 96 3.00 -0.99 -15.24
C SER A 96 2.47 -0.32 -13.97
N PRO A 97 1.68 0.77 -14.11
CA PRO A 97 0.96 1.33 -12.97
C PRO A 97 0.07 0.29 -12.32
N ILE A 98 -0.02 0.35 -10.99
CA ILE A 98 -0.96 -0.51 -10.26
C ILE A 98 -2.36 0.03 -10.48
N GLU A 99 -3.26 -0.81 -10.99
CA GLU A 99 -4.66 -0.49 -11.14
C GLU A 99 -5.32 -0.30 -9.77
N ALA A 100 -5.99 0.84 -9.57
CA ALA A 100 -6.69 1.18 -8.34
C ALA A 100 -8.14 0.65 -8.41
N ASP A 101 -8.33 -0.64 -8.20
CA ASP A 101 -9.62 -1.31 -8.16
C ASP A 101 -10.32 -1.12 -6.80
N LEU A 102 -10.74 0.11 -6.51
CA LEU A 102 -11.16 0.60 -5.20
C LEU A 102 -12.33 -0.18 -4.59
N ASP A 103 -13.31 -0.60 -5.38
CA ASP A 103 -14.45 -1.36 -4.86
C ASP A 103 -14.04 -2.73 -4.34
N ARG A 104 -13.06 -3.36 -4.98
CA ARG A 104 -12.48 -4.62 -4.50
C ARG A 104 -11.66 -4.40 -3.23
N VAL A 105 -10.94 -3.29 -3.11
CA VAL A 105 -10.23 -2.93 -1.87
C VAL A 105 -11.21 -2.79 -0.71
N ARG A 106 -12.33 -2.09 -0.91
CA ARG A 106 -13.39 -1.97 0.10
C ARG A 106 -14.00 -3.32 0.47
N ALA A 107 -14.18 -4.20 -0.50
CA ALA A 107 -14.72 -5.55 -0.27
C ALA A 107 -13.82 -6.41 0.64
N LEU A 108 -12.52 -6.09 0.72
CA LEU A 108 -11.57 -6.71 1.65
C LEU A 108 -11.65 -6.14 3.08
N GLY A 109 -12.51 -5.16 3.33
CA GLY A 109 -12.63 -4.50 4.62
C GLY A 109 -11.57 -3.41 4.87
N VAL A 110 -10.90 -2.95 3.82
CA VAL A 110 -9.88 -1.91 3.88
C VAL A 110 -10.40 -0.65 3.19
N GLU A 111 -10.38 0.50 3.87
CA GLU A 111 -10.84 1.76 3.27
C GLU A 111 -9.74 2.37 2.41
N PRO A 112 -9.95 2.57 1.09
CA PRO A 112 -8.97 3.20 0.24
C PRO A 112 -8.93 4.71 0.46
N ILE A 113 -7.72 5.24 0.65
CA ILE A 113 -7.43 6.68 0.69
C ILE A 113 -6.73 7.04 -0.61
N THR A 114 -7.42 7.77 -1.45
CA THR A 114 -6.95 8.12 -2.79
C THR A 114 -6.40 9.54 -2.87
N GLY A 115 -5.52 9.78 -3.81
CA GLY A 115 -4.96 11.09 -4.07
C GLY A 115 -3.79 11.06 -5.05
N ALA A 116 -3.19 12.22 -5.26
CA ALA A 116 -1.98 12.38 -6.07
C ALA A 116 -0.75 12.18 -5.17
N PHE A 117 -0.28 10.95 -5.06
CA PHE A 117 0.84 10.58 -4.20
C PHE A 117 2.14 10.32 -4.96
N VAL A 118 2.20 10.73 -6.21
CA VAL A 118 3.34 10.51 -7.08
C VAL A 118 4.12 11.80 -7.31
N HIS A 119 5.44 11.68 -7.28
CA HIS A 119 6.39 12.69 -7.73
C HIS A 119 7.11 12.17 -8.97
N GLU A 120 7.05 12.93 -10.06
CA GLU A 120 7.71 12.63 -11.31
C GLU A 120 9.01 13.42 -11.43
N GLY A 121 10.12 12.70 -11.48
CA GLY A 121 11.46 13.19 -11.78
C GLY A 121 12.09 12.30 -12.85
N ASP A 122 13.39 12.03 -12.74
CA ASP A 122 14.06 11.02 -13.57
C ASP A 122 13.51 9.62 -13.31
N LEU A 123 13.00 9.40 -12.11
CA LEU A 123 12.33 8.21 -11.66
C LEU A 123 10.98 8.58 -11.01
N LEU A 124 10.04 7.64 -11.09
CA LEU A 124 8.79 7.74 -10.39
C LEU A 124 8.98 7.39 -8.92
N ARG A 125 8.55 8.27 -8.03
CA ARG A 125 8.63 8.08 -6.57
C ARG A 125 7.34 8.53 -5.92
N HIS A 126 7.11 8.05 -4.69
CA HIS A 126 6.08 8.66 -3.86
C HIS A 126 6.42 10.13 -3.56
N ASP A 127 5.39 10.97 -3.59
CA ASP A 127 5.50 12.34 -3.07
C ASP A 127 5.50 12.25 -1.53
N TYR A 128 6.68 12.31 -0.96
CA TYR A 128 6.89 12.08 0.48
C TYR A 128 6.11 13.07 1.34
N ASP A 129 6.01 14.32 0.93
CA ASP A 129 5.30 15.34 1.70
C ASP A 129 3.80 15.05 1.74
N LYS A 130 3.20 14.77 0.59
CA LYS A 130 1.77 14.43 0.48
C LYS A 130 1.42 13.13 1.19
N VAL A 131 2.26 12.10 1.05
CA VAL A 131 2.09 10.83 1.75
C VAL A 131 2.16 11.05 3.26
N THR A 132 3.18 11.76 3.74
CA THR A 132 3.37 12.04 5.16
C THR A 132 2.22 12.86 5.74
N GLU A 133 1.82 13.92 5.06
CA GLU A 133 0.68 14.74 5.48
C GLU A 133 -0.59 13.90 5.65
N ARG A 134 -0.87 13.04 4.67
CA ARG A 134 -2.07 12.20 4.70
C ARG A 134 -2.02 11.17 5.81
N LEU A 135 -0.87 10.54 6.02
CA LEU A 135 -0.67 9.60 7.12
C LEU A 135 -0.84 10.25 8.49
N LEU A 136 -0.28 11.44 8.69
CA LEU A 136 -0.45 12.19 9.94
C LEU A 136 -1.90 12.58 10.19
N GLN A 137 -2.63 13.02 9.16
CA GLN A 137 -4.07 13.31 9.27
C GLN A 137 -4.87 12.08 9.72
N LEU A 138 -4.58 10.90 9.18
CA LEU A 138 -5.24 9.66 9.58
C LEU A 138 -4.93 9.29 11.03
N GLY A 139 -3.67 9.39 11.44
CA GLY A 139 -3.26 9.12 12.82
C GLY A 139 -3.88 10.07 13.84
N LEU A 140 -3.95 11.37 13.54
CA LEU A 140 -4.52 12.37 14.42
C LEU A 140 -6.06 12.25 14.56
N ASN A 141 -6.75 11.86 13.48
CA ASN A 141 -8.21 11.71 13.50
C ASN A 141 -8.68 10.50 14.32
N ALA A 142 -7.84 9.50 14.50
CA ALA A 142 -8.16 8.32 15.30
C ALA A 142 -8.28 8.62 16.82
N HIS A 143 -7.77 9.77 17.27
CA HIS A 143 -7.80 10.19 18.67
C HIS A 143 -8.90 11.22 18.98
N ARG A 144 -9.75 11.51 18.01
CA ARG A 144 -10.95 12.36 18.19
C ARG A 144 -12.21 11.52 18.24
#